data_196c34ff5cde570dc8ef4b055992968f
#
_entry.id   196c34ff5cde570dc8ef4b055992968f
#
_cell.length_a   1.000
_cell.length_b   1.000
_cell.length_c   1.000
_cell.angle_alpha   90.00
_cell.angle_beta   90.00
_cell.angle_gamma   90.00
#
_symmetry.space_group_name_H-M   'P 1'
#
loop_
_entity.id
_entity.type
_entity.pdbx_description
1 polymer ?
#
loop_
_entity_poly.entity_id
_entity_poly.type
_entity_poly.pdbx_seq_one_letter_code
_entity_poly.pdbx_strand_id
1 'polypeptide(L)'
;PNRKVLFAKSFPRNLEQCQVLIPVNPETLIEGISTFKNFLVLEERNNGLRKIKLRNLSSGLDSYISIDEETYSLNLGLNDDYMSDEIFYSYNSMTTPSTIFQYNMASNTKKVWFEKTLMDPSFKSSDYESQRIWATANDGEKIPVSIVYKKGIDLKTAPCLLYGYGSYGYTIPDGFSALRISLLNRGFVFASAHIRGSKYMGETWYEDGKLLKKKNTFTDFIDCGQHLNQNYLDLVAHTAFEPNQYLYLKI
;
A
#
# COMPACT_ATOMS: atom_id res chain seq x y z
N PRO A 1 -14.76 8.11 -9.70
CA PRO A 1 -13.86 7.51 -10.69
C PRO A 1 -12.41 7.88 -10.37
N ASN A 2 -11.48 6.96 -10.70
CA ASN A 2 -10.05 7.21 -10.62
C ASN A 2 -9.65 8.42 -11.47
N ARG A 3 -8.51 9.03 -11.17
CA ARG A 3 -8.08 10.28 -11.80
C ARG A 3 -7.56 10.07 -13.23
N LYS A 4 -7.55 11.15 -14.02
CA LYS A 4 -6.87 11.26 -15.33
C LYS A 4 -5.84 12.38 -15.29
N VAL A 5 -4.86 12.34 -16.18
CA VAL A 5 -3.89 13.44 -16.37
C VAL A 5 -4.27 14.22 -17.60
N LEU A 6 -4.36 15.53 -17.44
CA LEU A 6 -4.61 16.47 -18.52
C LEU A 6 -3.34 17.27 -18.81
N PHE A 7 -3.14 17.60 -20.06
CA PHE A 7 -2.06 18.45 -20.55
C PHE A 7 -2.61 19.68 -21.28
N ALA A 8 -2.02 20.83 -21.01
CA ALA A 8 -2.29 22.06 -21.76
C ALA A 8 -0.96 22.76 -22.13
N LYS A 9 -0.87 23.30 -23.36
CA LYS A 9 0.33 24.02 -23.83
C LYS A 9 0.55 25.36 -23.14
N SER A 10 -0.53 25.95 -22.61
CA SER A 10 -0.53 27.20 -21.87
C SER A 10 -1.52 27.09 -20.72
N PHE A 11 -1.54 28.07 -19.80
CA PHE A 11 -2.49 28.05 -18.68
C PHE A 11 -3.95 28.04 -19.23
N PRO A 12 -4.71 26.93 -19.00
CA PRO A 12 -6.04 26.77 -19.57
C PRO A 12 -7.06 27.60 -18.80
N ARG A 13 -8.00 28.23 -19.49
CA ARG A 13 -9.13 28.94 -18.88
C ARG A 13 -10.25 27.98 -18.45
N ASN A 14 -10.35 26.84 -19.10
CA ASN A 14 -11.28 25.75 -18.77
C ASN A 14 -10.67 24.39 -19.15
N LEU A 15 -11.31 23.30 -18.70
CA LEU A 15 -10.83 21.95 -18.94
C LEU A 15 -10.95 21.50 -20.40
N GLU A 16 -11.79 22.14 -21.19
CA GLU A 16 -11.99 21.83 -22.64
C GLU A 16 -10.76 22.17 -23.48
N GLN A 17 -9.91 23.09 -22.98
CA GLN A 17 -8.63 23.44 -23.62
C GLN A 17 -7.52 22.45 -23.34
N CYS A 18 -7.79 21.46 -22.49
CA CYS A 18 -6.82 20.44 -22.12
C CYS A 18 -7.00 19.18 -22.95
N GLN A 19 -5.88 18.56 -23.30
CA GLN A 19 -5.84 17.24 -23.92
C GLN A 19 -5.68 16.18 -22.85
N VAL A 20 -6.31 15.02 -23.01
CA VAL A 20 -6.09 13.89 -22.12
C VAL A 20 -4.72 13.28 -22.43
N LEU A 21 -3.79 13.40 -21.49
CA LEU A 21 -2.47 12.78 -21.59
C LEU A 21 -2.49 11.34 -21.12
N ILE A 22 -3.19 11.08 -20.00
CA ILE A 22 -3.41 9.74 -19.46
C ILE A 22 -4.90 9.60 -19.16
N PRO A 23 -5.60 8.65 -19.79
CA PRO A 23 -7.02 8.43 -19.56
C PRO A 23 -7.29 7.84 -18.17
N VAL A 24 -8.55 7.90 -17.74
CA VAL A 24 -9.01 7.18 -16.54
C VAL A 24 -8.86 5.68 -16.77
N ASN A 25 -8.27 5.01 -15.79
CA ASN A 25 -8.26 3.55 -15.71
C ASN A 25 -9.05 3.14 -14.46
N PRO A 26 -10.11 2.33 -14.56
CA PRO A 26 -10.91 1.91 -13.41
C PRO A 26 -10.11 1.07 -12.40
N GLU A 27 -9.07 0.38 -12.84
CA GLU A 27 -8.23 -0.47 -11.99
C GLU A 27 -7.02 0.25 -11.39
N THR A 28 -6.76 1.51 -11.82
CA THR A 28 -5.55 2.24 -11.40
C THR A 28 -5.92 3.63 -10.92
N LEU A 29 -5.66 3.91 -9.65
CA LEU A 29 -5.78 5.22 -9.06
C LEU A 29 -4.47 5.98 -9.19
N ILE A 30 -4.46 7.14 -9.88
CA ILE A 30 -3.31 8.05 -9.90
C ILE A 30 -3.33 8.84 -8.59
N GLU A 31 -2.32 8.66 -7.74
CA GLU A 31 -2.18 9.33 -6.44
C GLU A 31 -1.33 10.60 -6.53
N GLY A 32 -0.27 10.58 -7.34
CA GLY A 32 0.67 11.69 -7.52
C GLY A 32 1.21 11.80 -8.93
N ILE A 33 1.76 12.97 -9.25
CA ILE A 33 2.42 13.28 -10.51
C ILE A 33 3.59 14.22 -10.25
N SER A 34 4.75 13.91 -10.85
CA SER A 34 5.94 14.77 -10.87
C SER A 34 6.48 14.89 -12.28
N THR A 35 6.88 16.10 -12.66
CA THR A 35 7.33 16.41 -14.02
C THR A 35 8.82 16.72 -14.03
N PHE A 36 9.53 16.11 -14.97
CA PHE A 36 10.94 16.33 -15.26
C PHE A 36 11.10 16.71 -16.72
N LYS A 37 12.26 17.22 -17.10
CA LYS A 37 12.53 17.62 -18.48
C LYS A 37 12.28 16.48 -19.49
N ASN A 38 12.72 15.27 -19.16
CA ASN A 38 12.67 14.11 -20.06
C ASN A 38 11.62 13.07 -19.62
N PHE A 39 11.06 13.18 -18.43
CA PHE A 39 10.20 12.16 -17.85
C PHE A 39 8.96 12.76 -17.17
N LEU A 40 7.87 12.01 -17.23
CA LEU A 40 6.72 12.16 -16.36
C LEU A 40 6.67 10.98 -15.39
N VAL A 41 6.65 11.27 -14.10
CA VAL A 41 6.62 10.26 -13.05
C VAL A 41 5.24 10.25 -12.41
N LEU A 42 4.63 9.07 -12.30
CA LEU A 42 3.32 8.89 -11.68
C LEU A 42 3.43 7.92 -10.51
N GLU A 43 2.81 8.31 -9.41
CA GLU A 43 2.50 7.38 -8.33
C GLU A 43 1.09 6.83 -8.59
N GLU A 44 1.03 5.56 -8.92
CA GLU A 44 -0.20 4.84 -9.25
C GLU A 44 -0.48 3.78 -8.19
N ARG A 45 -1.76 3.60 -7.84
CA ARG A 45 -2.20 2.45 -7.04
C ARG A 45 -3.01 1.53 -7.91
N ASN A 46 -2.55 0.31 -8.03
CA ASN A 46 -3.20 -0.74 -8.80
C ASN A 46 -3.25 -2.01 -7.96
N ASN A 47 -4.42 -2.62 -7.88
CA ASN A 47 -4.65 -3.82 -7.06
C ASN A 47 -4.10 -3.66 -5.63
N GLY A 48 -4.32 -2.49 -5.01
CA GLY A 48 -3.91 -2.18 -3.64
C GLY A 48 -2.46 -1.73 -3.46
N LEU A 49 -1.57 -2.01 -4.40
CA LEU A 49 -0.15 -1.68 -4.29
C LEU A 49 0.19 -0.40 -5.04
N ARG A 50 1.01 0.43 -4.41
CA ARG A 50 1.55 1.63 -5.06
C ARG A 50 2.69 1.25 -6.00
N LYS A 51 2.68 1.82 -7.20
CA LYS A 51 3.72 1.68 -8.22
C LYS A 51 4.22 3.06 -8.63
N ILE A 52 5.49 3.16 -8.97
CA ILE A 52 6.06 4.35 -9.61
C ILE A 52 6.22 4.05 -11.09
N LYS A 53 5.46 4.76 -11.89
CA LYS A 53 5.47 4.68 -13.35
C LYS A 53 6.29 5.82 -13.91
N LEU A 54 7.15 5.51 -14.86
CA LEU A 54 8.00 6.46 -15.57
C LEU A 54 7.57 6.48 -17.03
N ARG A 55 7.17 7.65 -17.52
CA ARG A 55 6.91 7.87 -18.94
C ARG A 55 8.04 8.71 -19.52
N ASN A 56 8.78 8.17 -20.47
CA ASN A 56 9.74 8.92 -21.25
C ASN A 56 8.99 9.83 -22.23
N LEU A 57 9.22 11.15 -22.13
CA LEU A 57 8.46 12.14 -22.91
C LEU A 57 8.86 12.19 -24.39
N SER A 58 10.07 11.74 -24.74
CA SER A 58 10.53 11.73 -26.13
C SER A 58 10.05 10.51 -26.91
N SER A 59 10.08 9.33 -26.28
CA SER A 59 9.65 8.07 -26.92
C SER A 59 8.18 7.72 -26.66
N GLY A 60 7.57 8.30 -25.61
CA GLY A 60 6.22 7.95 -25.14
C GLY A 60 6.13 6.60 -24.45
N LEU A 61 7.27 5.91 -24.21
CA LEU A 61 7.30 4.61 -23.58
C LEU A 61 7.14 4.73 -22.08
N ASP A 62 6.38 3.79 -21.52
CA ASP A 62 6.15 3.64 -20.08
C ASP A 62 7.01 2.50 -19.52
N SER A 63 7.58 2.71 -18.34
CA SER A 63 8.23 1.68 -17.53
C SER A 63 7.82 1.82 -16.06
N TYR A 64 8.10 0.80 -15.26
CA TYR A 64 7.81 0.80 -13.82
C TYR A 64 9.07 0.46 -13.02
N ILE A 65 9.20 1.05 -11.84
CA ILE A 65 10.19 0.57 -10.86
C ILE A 65 9.73 -0.81 -10.38
N SER A 66 10.59 -1.81 -10.58
CA SER A 66 10.30 -3.20 -10.18
C SER A 66 10.46 -3.38 -8.68
N ILE A 67 9.46 -4.03 -8.07
CA ILE A 67 9.43 -4.47 -6.67
C ILE A 67 9.03 -5.94 -6.65
N ASP A 68 9.78 -6.76 -5.94
CA ASP A 68 9.61 -8.22 -5.96
C ASP A 68 8.73 -8.75 -4.81
N GLU A 69 8.45 -7.93 -3.77
CA GLU A 69 7.61 -8.34 -2.64
C GLU A 69 6.11 -8.18 -2.93
N GLU A 70 5.29 -9.05 -2.34
CA GLU A 70 3.82 -9.03 -2.50
C GLU A 70 3.14 -7.92 -1.70
N THR A 71 3.78 -7.47 -0.61
CA THR A 71 3.28 -6.39 0.26
C THR A 71 4.40 -5.42 0.55
N TYR A 72 4.19 -4.16 0.23
CA TYR A 72 5.19 -3.11 0.44
C TYR A 72 4.57 -1.73 0.50
N SER A 73 5.36 -0.78 0.95
CA SER A 73 5.09 0.65 0.90
C SER A 73 6.15 1.34 0.04
N LEU A 74 5.70 2.07 -0.97
CA LEU A 74 6.53 2.78 -1.93
C LEU A 74 6.07 4.23 -2.01
N ASN A 75 6.99 5.19 -1.88
CA ASN A 75 6.66 6.61 -1.98
C ASN A 75 7.74 7.35 -2.74
N LEU A 76 7.35 8.21 -3.64
CA LEU A 76 8.28 9.14 -4.27
C LEU A 76 8.77 10.14 -3.22
N GLY A 77 10.08 10.42 -3.21
CA GLY A 77 10.69 11.42 -2.35
C GLY A 77 10.49 12.85 -2.87
N LEU A 78 11.08 13.82 -2.19
CA LEU A 78 11.23 15.17 -2.72
C LEU A 78 12.22 15.12 -3.90
N ASN A 79 11.78 15.59 -5.06
CA ASN A 79 12.53 15.56 -6.31
C ASN A 79 12.31 16.90 -7.03
N ASP A 80 12.93 17.96 -6.52
CA ASP A 80 12.67 19.34 -6.93
C ASP A 80 13.50 19.78 -8.16
N ASP A 81 14.54 19.00 -8.54
CA ASP A 81 15.33 19.33 -9.72
C ASP A 81 14.66 18.83 -11.00
N TYR A 82 14.00 19.75 -11.70
CA TYR A 82 13.34 19.49 -12.97
C TYR A 82 14.28 18.97 -14.06
N MET A 83 15.57 19.34 -14.03
CA MET A 83 16.57 18.96 -15.03
C MET A 83 17.16 17.58 -14.79
N SER A 84 16.93 16.99 -13.63
CA SER A 84 17.48 15.68 -13.24
C SER A 84 16.82 14.53 -13.98
N ASP A 85 17.61 13.55 -14.39
CA ASP A 85 17.14 12.21 -14.79
C ASP A 85 17.16 11.23 -13.61
N GLU A 86 17.47 11.70 -12.39
CA GLU A 86 17.48 10.89 -11.18
C GLU A 86 16.34 11.28 -10.25
N ILE A 87 15.74 10.28 -9.62
CA ILE A 87 14.73 10.43 -8.58
C ILE A 87 15.11 9.67 -7.32
N PHE A 88 14.64 10.18 -6.19
CA PHE A 88 14.67 9.49 -4.91
C PHE A 88 13.30 8.92 -4.60
N TYR A 89 13.26 7.69 -4.13
CA TYR A 89 12.06 7.07 -3.60
C TYR A 89 12.37 6.27 -2.34
N SER A 90 11.41 6.20 -1.43
CA SER A 90 11.48 5.36 -0.24
C SER A 90 10.71 4.06 -0.46
N TYR A 91 11.32 2.98 -0.01
CA TYR A 91 10.74 1.65 0.01
C TYR A 91 10.83 1.06 1.42
N ASN A 92 9.82 0.38 1.85
CA ASN A 92 9.84 -0.54 2.98
C ASN A 92 8.72 -1.58 2.80
N SER A 93 8.82 -2.69 3.53
CA SER A 93 7.77 -3.69 3.58
C SER A 93 7.45 -4.03 5.04
N MET A 94 6.57 -4.99 5.27
CA MET A 94 6.30 -5.45 6.63
C MET A 94 7.51 -6.15 7.27
N THR A 95 8.47 -6.63 6.45
CA THR A 95 9.68 -7.32 6.86
C THR A 95 10.96 -6.49 6.70
N THR A 96 10.97 -5.48 5.83
CA THR A 96 12.16 -4.73 5.42
C THR A 96 12.09 -3.29 5.92
N PRO A 97 13.10 -2.82 6.70
CA PRO A 97 13.20 -1.44 7.16
C PRO A 97 13.23 -0.44 5.99
N SER A 98 12.93 0.83 6.32
CA SER A 98 12.87 1.88 5.31
C SER A 98 14.23 2.10 4.65
N THR A 99 14.24 2.01 3.34
CA THR A 99 15.40 2.24 2.47
C THR A 99 15.05 3.34 1.47
N ILE A 100 15.96 4.30 1.29
CA ILE A 100 15.85 5.33 0.24
C ILE A 100 16.77 4.92 -0.88
N PHE A 101 16.21 4.86 -2.08
CA PHE A 101 16.95 4.59 -3.31
C PHE A 101 17.08 5.87 -4.14
N GLN A 102 18.24 6.03 -4.76
CA GLN A 102 18.44 6.93 -5.89
C GLN A 102 18.32 6.09 -7.16
N TYR A 103 17.44 6.50 -8.07
CA TYR A 103 17.11 5.78 -9.30
C TYR A 103 17.31 6.67 -10.50
N ASN A 104 18.10 6.20 -11.46
CA ASN A 104 18.28 6.88 -12.74
C ASN A 104 17.24 6.38 -13.74
N MET A 105 16.37 7.30 -14.17
CA MET A 105 15.22 7.02 -15.04
C MET A 105 15.63 6.68 -16.47
N ALA A 106 16.78 7.18 -16.94
CA ALA A 106 17.25 6.93 -18.30
C ALA A 106 17.92 5.55 -18.43
N SER A 107 18.71 5.14 -17.43
CA SER A 107 19.43 3.86 -17.45
C SER A 107 18.69 2.73 -16.74
N ASN A 108 17.59 3.01 -16.03
CA ASN A 108 16.85 2.08 -15.18
C ASN A 108 17.74 1.42 -14.11
N THR A 109 18.66 2.16 -13.54
CA THR A 109 19.57 1.69 -12.49
C THR A 109 19.26 2.32 -11.15
N LYS A 110 19.40 1.55 -10.08
CA LYS A 110 19.20 2.04 -8.70
C LYS A 110 20.42 1.79 -7.84
N LYS A 111 20.64 2.68 -6.87
CA LYS A 111 21.59 2.49 -5.77
C LYS A 111 20.92 2.84 -4.44
N VAL A 112 21.33 2.17 -3.38
CA VAL A 112 20.93 2.53 -2.03
C VAL A 112 21.56 3.87 -1.68
N TRP A 113 20.71 4.84 -1.32
CA TRP A 113 21.15 6.14 -0.80
C TRP A 113 21.23 6.14 0.71
N PHE A 114 20.21 5.56 1.35
CA PHE A 114 20.12 5.45 2.80
C PHE A 114 19.34 4.20 3.17
N GLU A 115 19.81 3.47 4.17
CA GLU A 115 19.10 2.33 4.74
C GLU A 115 18.97 2.53 6.25
N LYS A 116 17.74 2.44 6.74
CA LYS A 116 17.48 2.54 8.17
C LYS A 116 17.89 1.24 8.87
N THR A 117 18.90 1.33 9.71
CA THR A 117 19.31 0.23 10.58
C THR A 117 18.49 0.18 11.85
N LEU A 118 18.26 -1.00 12.39
CA LEU A 118 17.66 -1.19 13.70
C LEU A 118 18.72 -1.18 14.80
N MET A 119 18.32 -0.77 16.01
CA MET A 119 19.19 -0.84 17.19
C MET A 119 19.47 -2.29 17.62
N ASP A 120 18.59 -3.23 17.28
CA ASP A 120 18.81 -4.65 17.53
C ASP A 120 19.66 -5.28 16.41
N PRO A 121 20.93 -5.62 16.68
CA PRO A 121 21.84 -6.19 15.67
C PRO A 121 21.49 -7.63 15.30
N SER A 122 20.60 -8.29 16.07
CA SER A 122 20.16 -9.65 15.78
C SER A 122 19.03 -9.70 14.75
N PHE A 123 18.42 -8.58 14.44
CA PHE A 123 17.35 -8.51 13.45
C PHE A 123 17.86 -8.84 12.03
N LYS A 124 17.13 -9.74 11.38
CA LYS A 124 17.33 -10.05 9.95
C LYS A 124 15.97 -10.09 9.27
N SER A 125 15.78 -9.28 8.23
CA SER A 125 14.55 -9.29 7.43
C SER A 125 14.22 -10.68 6.89
N SER A 126 15.25 -11.49 6.58
CA SER A 126 15.13 -12.87 6.09
C SER A 126 14.47 -13.85 7.07
N ASP A 127 14.40 -13.51 8.36
CA ASP A 127 13.78 -14.36 9.39
C ASP A 127 12.25 -14.21 9.41
N TYR A 128 11.72 -13.26 8.65
CA TYR A 128 10.29 -12.96 8.58
C TYR A 128 9.76 -13.19 7.17
N GLU A 129 8.46 -13.36 7.07
CA GLU A 129 7.74 -13.53 5.81
C GLU A 129 6.48 -12.69 5.84
N SER A 130 6.19 -12.04 4.72
CA SER A 130 4.93 -11.33 4.49
C SER A 130 4.24 -11.89 3.25
N GLN A 131 2.91 -11.96 3.32
CA GLN A 131 2.07 -12.47 2.25
C GLN A 131 0.84 -11.58 2.10
N ARG A 132 0.24 -11.62 0.93
CA ARG A 132 -1.05 -11.00 0.67
C ARG A 132 -2.08 -12.08 0.42
N ILE A 133 -3.04 -12.18 1.31
CA ILE A 133 -4.17 -13.09 1.22
C ILE A 133 -5.45 -12.33 0.91
N TRP A 134 -6.49 -13.05 0.53
CA TRP A 134 -7.79 -12.47 0.14
C TRP A 134 -8.91 -13.12 0.94
N ALA A 135 -9.55 -12.35 1.80
CA ALA A 135 -10.80 -12.74 2.41
C ALA A 135 -11.96 -12.48 1.44
N THR A 136 -13.07 -13.21 1.61
CA THR A 136 -14.28 -12.98 0.85
C THR A 136 -15.33 -12.43 1.79
N ALA A 137 -15.81 -11.21 1.52
CA ALA A 137 -16.90 -10.58 2.23
C ALA A 137 -18.23 -11.31 1.97
N ASN A 138 -19.20 -11.12 2.84
CA ASN A 138 -20.53 -11.74 2.73
C ASN A 138 -21.31 -11.32 1.48
N ASP A 139 -20.96 -10.18 0.87
CA ASP A 139 -21.49 -9.69 -0.40
C ASP A 139 -20.68 -10.14 -1.63
N GLY A 140 -19.64 -10.95 -1.43
CA GLY A 140 -18.80 -11.51 -2.49
C GLY A 140 -17.55 -10.70 -2.83
N GLU A 141 -17.38 -9.48 -2.27
CA GLU A 141 -16.20 -8.67 -2.50
C GLU A 141 -14.92 -9.34 -1.95
N LYS A 142 -13.80 -9.16 -2.67
CA LYS A 142 -12.51 -9.69 -2.27
C LYS A 142 -11.72 -8.64 -1.50
N ILE A 143 -11.51 -8.90 -0.21
CA ILE A 143 -10.83 -7.98 0.70
C ILE A 143 -9.36 -8.40 0.84
N PRO A 144 -8.40 -7.53 0.45
CA PRO A 144 -7.01 -7.84 0.65
C PRO A 144 -6.63 -7.75 2.11
N VAL A 145 -5.83 -8.72 2.57
CA VAL A 145 -5.27 -8.76 3.91
C VAL A 145 -3.77 -9.01 3.80
N SER A 146 -2.97 -8.08 4.31
CA SER A 146 -1.52 -8.24 4.38
C SER A 146 -1.17 -8.91 5.71
N ILE A 147 -0.45 -10.03 5.67
CA ILE A 147 0.00 -10.73 6.88
C ILE A 147 1.52 -10.76 6.96
N VAL A 148 2.03 -10.76 8.18
CA VAL A 148 3.47 -10.92 8.46
C VAL A 148 3.67 -11.76 9.71
N TYR A 149 4.70 -12.60 9.68
CA TYR A 149 5.06 -13.51 10.75
C TYR A 149 6.54 -13.88 10.73
N LYS A 150 7.04 -14.42 11.82
CA LYS A 150 8.39 -15.01 11.88
C LYS A 150 8.38 -16.38 11.25
N LYS A 151 9.34 -16.68 10.37
CA LYS A 151 9.46 -18.00 9.73
C LYS A 151 9.60 -19.13 10.75
N GLY A 152 9.03 -20.27 10.43
CA GLY A 152 9.11 -21.47 11.29
C GLY A 152 8.02 -21.60 12.35
N ILE A 153 7.08 -20.63 12.45
CA ILE A 153 5.89 -20.81 13.30
C ILE A 153 4.84 -21.68 12.59
N ASP A 154 4.03 -22.36 13.35
CA ASP A 154 2.86 -23.05 12.81
C ASP A 154 1.70 -22.07 12.70
N LEU A 155 1.37 -21.67 11.48
CA LEU A 155 0.31 -20.67 11.22
C LEU A 155 -1.08 -21.16 11.66
N LYS A 156 -1.30 -22.48 11.81
CA LYS A 156 -2.60 -23.01 12.22
C LYS A 156 -2.87 -22.87 13.71
N THR A 157 -1.82 -22.67 14.51
CA THR A 157 -1.90 -22.56 15.95
C THR A 157 -1.39 -21.23 16.49
N ALA A 158 -0.81 -20.40 15.60
CA ALA A 158 -0.26 -19.11 15.98
C ALA A 158 -1.37 -18.11 16.34
N PRO A 159 -1.23 -17.36 17.44
CA PRO A 159 -2.13 -16.25 17.73
C PRO A 159 -2.00 -15.17 16.64
N CYS A 160 -3.13 -14.61 16.22
CA CYS A 160 -3.15 -13.57 15.18
C CYS A 160 -3.72 -12.26 15.72
N LEU A 161 -2.98 -11.17 15.55
CA LEU A 161 -3.48 -9.82 15.79
C LEU A 161 -3.97 -9.21 14.47
N LEU A 162 -5.29 -9.09 14.30
CA LEU A 162 -5.91 -8.42 13.15
C LEU A 162 -6.10 -6.93 13.45
N TYR A 163 -5.64 -6.09 12.53
CA TYR A 163 -5.80 -4.64 12.55
C TYR A 163 -6.52 -4.15 11.29
N GLY A 164 -7.34 -3.12 11.41
CA GLY A 164 -8.01 -2.49 10.27
C GLY A 164 -8.44 -1.06 10.59
N TYR A 165 -8.55 -0.21 9.53
CA TYR A 165 -9.00 1.17 9.66
C TYR A 165 -9.90 1.52 8.48
N GLY A 166 -10.84 1.51 8.08
CA GLY A 166 -11.65 1.76 6.87
C GLY A 166 -12.38 3.12 6.93
N SER A 167 -11.70 4.21 7.19
CA SER A 167 -12.33 5.52 7.26
C SER A 167 -11.54 6.60 6.50
N TYR A 168 -12.24 7.64 6.06
CA TYR A 168 -11.68 8.85 5.43
C TYR A 168 -10.79 8.61 4.21
N GLY A 169 -10.91 7.45 3.57
CA GLY A 169 -10.05 7.07 2.44
C GLY A 169 -8.58 6.81 2.85
N TYR A 170 -8.29 6.76 4.16
CA TYR A 170 -6.94 6.49 4.63
C TYR A 170 -6.56 5.03 4.34
N THR A 171 -5.41 4.85 3.71
CA THR A 171 -4.84 3.54 3.40
C THR A 171 -3.74 3.22 4.40
N ILE A 172 -3.93 2.14 5.17
CA ILE A 172 -2.88 1.63 6.06
C ILE A 172 -1.71 1.16 5.20
N PRO A 173 -0.49 1.68 5.41
CA PRO A 173 0.67 1.25 4.64
C PRO A 173 1.14 -0.14 5.09
N ASP A 174 1.56 -0.98 4.14
CA ASP A 174 2.25 -2.24 4.39
C ASP A 174 3.72 -2.00 4.73
N GLY A 175 3.95 -1.17 5.74
CA GLY A 175 5.27 -0.69 6.12
C GLY A 175 5.88 -1.42 7.32
N PHE A 176 7.19 -1.26 7.48
CA PHE A 176 7.96 -1.79 8.58
C PHE A 176 7.59 -1.14 9.93
N SER A 177 7.55 -1.95 10.97
CA SER A 177 7.38 -1.49 12.35
C SER A 177 8.29 -2.27 13.30
N ALA A 178 9.24 -1.58 13.93
CA ALA A 178 10.13 -2.18 14.92
C ALA A 178 9.36 -2.73 16.15
N LEU A 179 8.27 -2.06 16.53
CA LEU A 179 7.41 -2.54 17.62
C LEU A 179 6.72 -3.87 17.28
N ARG A 180 6.35 -4.05 15.99
CA ARG A 180 5.74 -5.30 15.52
C ARG A 180 6.70 -6.48 15.63
N ILE A 181 7.99 -6.27 15.42
CA ILE A 181 9.00 -7.33 15.53
C ILE A 181 8.96 -8.02 16.90
N SER A 182 8.75 -7.28 17.99
CA SER A 182 8.57 -7.87 19.32
C SER A 182 7.37 -8.81 19.39
N LEU A 183 6.27 -8.47 18.71
CA LEU A 183 5.08 -9.34 18.63
C LEU A 183 5.38 -10.60 17.83
N LEU A 184 6.01 -10.46 16.66
CA LEU A 184 6.35 -11.57 15.77
C LEU A 184 7.34 -12.53 16.44
N ASN A 185 8.31 -12.01 17.21
CA ASN A 185 9.26 -12.83 17.96
C ASN A 185 8.63 -13.65 19.06
N ARG A 186 7.41 -13.30 19.51
CA ARG A 186 6.60 -14.08 20.44
C ARG A 186 5.68 -15.10 19.77
N GLY A 187 5.83 -15.30 18.45
CA GLY A 187 5.08 -16.27 17.67
C GLY A 187 3.72 -15.78 17.15
N PHE A 188 3.44 -14.47 17.23
CA PHE A 188 2.21 -13.92 16.67
C PHE A 188 2.30 -13.74 15.15
N VAL A 189 1.16 -13.90 14.50
CA VAL A 189 0.88 -13.36 13.16
C VAL A 189 0.30 -11.95 13.34
N PHE A 190 0.75 -10.98 12.56
CA PHE A 190 0.08 -9.69 12.44
C PHE A 190 -0.61 -9.62 11.08
N ALA A 191 -1.88 -9.23 11.08
CA ALA A 191 -2.69 -9.08 9.89
C ALA A 191 -3.24 -7.65 9.78
N SER A 192 -3.17 -7.05 8.59
CA SER A 192 -3.76 -5.76 8.26
C SER A 192 -4.86 -5.94 7.22
N ALA A 193 -6.11 -5.73 7.61
CA ALA A 193 -7.25 -5.82 6.70
C ALA A 193 -7.44 -4.48 5.98
N HIS A 194 -7.40 -4.50 4.65
CA HIS A 194 -7.57 -3.31 3.81
C HIS A 194 -9.02 -3.14 3.39
N ILE A 195 -9.88 -2.95 4.39
CA ILE A 195 -11.34 -2.90 4.29
C ILE A 195 -11.86 -1.68 3.54
N ARG A 196 -13.11 -1.76 3.02
CA ARG A 196 -13.80 -0.63 2.37
C ARG A 196 -13.90 0.57 3.29
N GLY A 197 -13.91 1.78 2.69
CA GLY A 197 -13.78 3.06 3.37
C GLY A 197 -12.35 3.59 3.41
N SER A 198 -11.34 2.77 3.07
CA SER A 198 -10.00 3.18 2.64
C SER A 198 -9.95 3.36 1.11
N LYS A 199 -8.83 3.88 0.58
CA LYS A 199 -8.57 3.94 -0.88
C LYS A 199 -7.62 2.83 -1.35
N TYR A 200 -7.46 1.76 -0.57
CA TYR A 200 -6.51 0.69 -0.89
C TYR A 200 -6.76 0.11 -2.29
N MET A 201 -8.01 -0.18 -2.63
CA MET A 201 -8.41 -0.69 -3.95
C MET A 201 -8.91 0.41 -4.91
N GLY A 202 -8.67 1.69 -4.60
CA GLY A 202 -9.06 2.83 -5.43
C GLY A 202 -10.25 3.62 -4.87
N GLU A 203 -10.78 4.54 -5.68
CA GLU A 203 -11.80 5.49 -5.24
C GLU A 203 -13.15 4.81 -4.92
N THR A 204 -13.55 3.80 -5.69
CA THR A 204 -14.79 3.04 -5.44
C THR A 204 -14.76 2.31 -4.11
N TRP A 205 -13.60 1.81 -3.70
CA TRP A 205 -13.39 1.17 -2.40
C TRP A 205 -13.70 2.10 -1.22
N TYR A 206 -13.36 3.38 -1.37
CA TYR A 206 -13.73 4.42 -0.42
C TYR A 206 -15.22 4.73 -0.45
N GLU A 207 -15.78 4.91 -1.65
CA GLU A 207 -17.20 5.23 -1.83
C GLU A 207 -18.12 4.15 -1.26
N ASP A 208 -17.71 2.88 -1.33
CA ASP A 208 -18.45 1.72 -0.86
C ASP A 208 -18.28 1.43 0.65
N GLY A 209 -17.51 2.25 1.36
CA GLY A 209 -17.33 2.16 2.81
C GLY A 209 -17.59 3.45 3.57
N LYS A 210 -18.24 4.47 2.96
CA LYS A 210 -18.55 5.74 3.61
C LYS A 210 -20.04 6.00 3.77
N LEU A 211 -20.38 6.95 4.64
CA LEU A 211 -21.75 7.43 4.86
C LEU A 211 -22.77 6.28 5.04
N LEU A 212 -23.78 6.20 4.19
CA LEU A 212 -24.84 5.18 4.25
C LEU A 212 -24.31 3.76 3.97
N LYS A 213 -23.14 3.62 3.34
CA LYS A 213 -22.45 2.34 3.09
C LYS A 213 -21.43 1.98 4.17
N LYS A 214 -21.35 2.76 5.26
CA LYS A 214 -20.35 2.56 6.32
C LYS A 214 -20.41 1.19 6.97
N LYS A 215 -21.56 0.55 6.96
CA LYS A 215 -21.75 -0.83 7.44
C LYS A 215 -20.76 -1.80 6.77
N ASN A 216 -20.46 -1.61 5.48
CA ASN A 216 -19.54 -2.49 4.75
C ASN A 216 -18.13 -2.52 5.37
N THR A 217 -17.64 -1.39 5.90
CA THR A 217 -16.36 -1.36 6.62
C THR A 217 -16.31 -2.34 7.79
N PHE A 218 -17.41 -2.43 8.56
CA PHE A 218 -17.49 -3.30 9.73
C PHE A 218 -17.64 -4.77 9.33
N THR A 219 -18.53 -5.04 8.37
CA THR A 219 -18.74 -6.42 7.88
C THR A 219 -17.48 -6.97 7.23
N ASP A 220 -16.78 -6.17 6.42
CA ASP A 220 -15.49 -6.54 5.82
C ASP A 220 -14.48 -6.97 6.88
N PHE A 221 -14.39 -6.20 7.99
CA PHE A 221 -13.47 -6.52 9.07
C PHE A 221 -13.82 -7.84 9.77
N ILE A 222 -15.11 -8.06 10.03
CA ILE A 222 -15.62 -9.30 10.62
C ILE A 222 -15.32 -10.49 9.69
N ASP A 223 -15.61 -10.35 8.39
CA ASP A 223 -15.38 -11.38 7.39
C ASP A 223 -13.88 -11.72 7.25
N CYS A 224 -12.99 -10.70 7.33
CA CYS A 224 -11.54 -10.92 7.42
C CYS A 224 -11.17 -11.73 8.68
N GLY A 225 -11.76 -11.41 9.83
CA GLY A 225 -11.56 -12.13 11.08
C GLY A 225 -11.99 -13.59 10.97
N GLN A 226 -13.17 -13.85 10.40
CA GLN A 226 -13.67 -15.21 10.16
C GLN A 226 -12.77 -16.01 9.22
N HIS A 227 -12.31 -15.37 8.13
CA HIS A 227 -11.38 -15.98 7.18
C HIS A 227 -10.06 -16.38 7.86
N LEU A 228 -9.51 -15.49 8.68
CA LEU A 228 -8.27 -15.77 9.43
C LEU A 228 -8.47 -16.86 10.47
N ASN A 229 -9.60 -16.87 11.19
CA ASN A 229 -9.90 -17.89 12.17
C ASN A 229 -10.04 -19.30 11.58
N GLN A 230 -10.47 -19.42 10.32
CA GLN A 230 -10.52 -20.71 9.62
C GLN A 230 -9.11 -21.25 9.26
N ASN A 231 -8.13 -20.37 9.13
CA ASN A 231 -6.77 -20.70 8.67
C ASN A 231 -5.71 -20.52 9.78
N TYR A 232 -5.96 -19.67 10.76
CA TYR A 232 -5.06 -19.30 11.86
C TYR A 232 -5.85 -19.25 13.15
N LEU A 233 -5.51 -20.06 14.16
CA LEU A 233 -6.25 -20.16 15.43
C LEU A 233 -5.90 -18.99 16.38
N ASP A 234 -6.74 -18.81 17.42
CA ASP A 234 -6.62 -17.81 18.48
C ASP A 234 -6.53 -16.34 18.00
N LEU A 235 -7.51 -15.95 17.19
CA LEU A 235 -7.61 -14.59 16.68
C LEU A 235 -7.94 -13.59 17.79
N VAL A 236 -7.11 -12.56 17.94
CA VAL A 236 -7.41 -11.33 18.68
C VAL A 236 -7.56 -10.20 17.66
N ALA A 237 -8.78 -9.73 17.47
CA ALA A 237 -9.05 -8.66 16.53
C ALA A 237 -9.11 -7.29 17.22
N HIS A 238 -8.46 -6.29 16.64
CA HIS A 238 -8.48 -4.91 17.10
C HIS A 238 -8.78 -3.96 15.93
N THR A 239 -9.84 -3.16 16.05
CA THR A 239 -10.11 -2.06 15.12
C THR A 239 -9.95 -0.72 15.83
N ALA A 240 -9.32 0.24 15.20
CA ALA A 240 -9.30 1.63 15.63
C ALA A 240 -10.42 2.40 14.90
N PHE A 241 -11.61 2.43 15.51
CA PHE A 241 -12.69 3.32 15.09
C PHE A 241 -12.81 4.43 16.13
N GLU A 242 -12.17 5.57 15.89
CA GLU A 242 -12.09 6.72 16.79
C GLU A 242 -11.31 6.49 18.11
N PRO A 243 -10.75 7.55 18.75
CA PRO A 243 -9.81 7.42 19.86
C PRO A 243 -10.34 6.72 21.10
N ASN A 244 -11.64 6.41 21.18
CA ASN A 244 -12.29 5.85 22.37
C ASN A 244 -13.18 4.62 22.11
N GLN A 245 -13.18 4.03 20.90
CA GLN A 245 -13.99 2.85 20.59
C GLN A 245 -13.09 1.70 20.14
N TYR A 246 -12.86 0.77 21.05
CA TYR A 246 -12.18 -0.49 20.78
C TYR A 246 -13.22 -1.59 20.65
N LEU A 247 -13.27 -2.26 19.50
CA LEU A 247 -14.04 -3.49 19.35
C LEU A 247 -13.08 -4.67 19.56
N TYR A 248 -13.21 -5.35 20.67
CA TYR A 248 -12.52 -6.63 20.91
C TYR A 248 -13.46 -7.75 20.46
N LEU A 249 -13.12 -8.44 19.39
CA LEU A 249 -13.75 -9.70 19.02
C LEU A 249 -12.84 -10.83 19.51
N LYS A 250 -13.24 -11.49 20.61
CA LYS A 250 -12.75 -12.82 20.93
C LYS A 250 -13.72 -13.78 20.25
N ILE A 251 -13.27 -14.44 19.17
CA ILE A 251 -14.03 -15.46 18.48
C ILE A 251 -13.64 -16.82 19.05
#